data_2bcc339528dffb12b55592101bff279c
#
_entry.id   2bcc339528dffb12b55592101bff279c
#
_cell.length_a   1.000
_cell.length_b   1.000
_cell.length_c   1.000
_cell.angle_alpha   90.00
_cell.angle_beta   90.00
_cell.angle_gamma   90.00
#
_symmetry.space_group_name_H-M   'P 1'
#
loop_
_entity.id
_entity.type
_entity.pdbx_description
1 polymer ?
#
loop_
_entity_poly.entity_id
_entity_poly.type
_entity_poly.pdbx_seq_one_letter_code
_entity_poly.pdbx_strand_id
1 'polypeptide(L)'
;SISGAANSVNTTAANEIAYAKANGNDWYTEVLADRLLLQDLLVMMARSTECQTAFGYGRCNSSNSIAPGTMNSKGMFWGSNDKTSGVKVFGMENVWGNLWRRTAGWINANGTQKVKLTRGTHDGSTATDYNTDGNGYKTIANATPAGSSGGYISSMKTEAFGRLPVNASGSSSTYEADGMWYNNSQVNYAYVGGNWNNDLMVGP
;
A
#
# COMPACT_ATOMS: atom_id res chain seq x y z
N SER A 1 7.56 -6.07 11.19
CA SER A 1 6.98 -7.21 11.92
C SER A 1 8.08 -8.19 12.32
N ILE A 2 7.88 -8.90 13.43
CA ILE A 2 8.83 -9.90 13.91
C ILE A 2 8.48 -11.24 13.25
N SER A 3 9.50 -11.92 12.71
CA SER A 3 9.35 -13.22 12.08
C SER A 3 8.70 -14.24 13.03
N GLY A 4 7.68 -14.93 12.55
CA GLY A 4 6.91 -15.91 13.33
C GLY A 4 5.90 -15.33 14.33
N ALA A 5 5.87 -14.03 14.54
CA ALA A 5 4.86 -13.39 15.37
C ALA A 5 3.51 -13.33 14.65
N ALA A 6 2.43 -13.30 15.39
CA ALA A 6 1.10 -13.08 14.83
C ALA A 6 1.01 -11.70 14.17
N ASN A 7 0.22 -11.60 13.10
CA ASN A 7 -0.07 -10.32 12.48
C ASN A 7 -0.80 -9.40 13.47
N SER A 8 -0.38 -8.13 13.53
CA SER A 8 -1.13 -7.09 14.22
C SER A 8 -2.28 -6.62 13.32
N VAL A 9 -3.51 -6.86 13.73
CA VAL A 9 -4.73 -6.51 12.99
C VAL A 9 -5.70 -5.74 13.88
N ASN A 10 -6.64 -5.02 13.29
CA ASN A 10 -7.68 -4.27 13.99
C ASN A 10 -7.13 -3.27 15.02
N THR A 11 -6.03 -2.61 14.68
CA THR A 11 -5.37 -1.64 15.54
C THR A 11 -5.54 -0.20 15.02
N THR A 12 -5.37 0.77 15.90
CA THR A 12 -5.37 2.20 15.52
C THR A 12 -4.00 2.61 14.98
N ALA A 13 -3.93 3.74 14.26
CA ALA A 13 -2.66 4.30 13.80
C ALA A 13 -1.71 4.59 14.97
N ALA A 14 -2.22 5.10 16.08
CA ALA A 14 -1.43 5.36 17.29
C ALA A 14 -0.81 4.07 17.86
N ASN A 15 -1.57 2.98 17.90
CA ASN A 15 -1.06 1.70 18.36
C ASN A 15 -0.02 1.10 17.41
N GLU A 16 -0.21 1.20 16.10
CA GLU A 16 0.80 0.75 15.13
C GLU A 16 2.13 1.48 15.31
N ILE A 17 2.07 2.79 15.51
CA ILE A 17 3.26 3.62 15.80
C ILE A 17 3.91 3.18 17.10
N ALA A 18 3.12 2.98 18.15
CA ALA A 18 3.63 2.53 19.44
C ALA A 18 4.30 1.15 19.32
N TYR A 19 3.71 0.22 18.60
CA TYR A 19 4.28 -1.11 18.36
C TYR A 19 5.55 -1.04 17.50
N ALA A 20 5.61 -0.16 16.50
CA ALA A 20 6.84 0.05 15.75
C ALA A 20 7.95 0.55 16.69
N LYS A 21 7.70 1.61 17.45
CA LYS A 21 8.67 2.21 18.38
C LYS A 21 9.10 1.27 19.52
N ALA A 22 8.26 0.34 19.93
CA ALA A 22 8.61 -0.67 20.93
C ALA A 22 9.75 -1.61 20.46
N ASN A 23 10.04 -1.67 19.17
CA ASN A 23 11.17 -2.41 18.61
C ASN A 23 12.47 -1.58 18.55
N GLY A 24 12.40 -0.29 18.82
CA GLY A 24 13.54 0.65 18.79
C GLY A 24 13.19 2.00 18.19
N ASN A 25 14.01 3.00 18.44
CA ASN A 25 13.74 4.39 18.00
C ASN A 25 13.76 4.57 16.48
N ASP A 26 14.42 3.67 15.75
CA ASP A 26 14.54 3.72 14.28
C ASP A 26 13.45 2.90 13.57
N TRP A 27 12.45 2.42 14.32
CA TRP A 27 11.32 1.68 13.76
C TRP A 27 10.12 2.59 13.57
N TYR A 28 9.63 2.65 12.32
CA TYR A 28 8.53 3.51 11.90
C TYR A 28 7.47 2.72 11.13
N THR A 29 6.30 3.31 10.96
CA THR A 29 5.28 2.80 10.06
C THR A 29 5.59 3.20 8.61
N GLU A 30 4.94 2.53 7.64
CA GLU A 30 5.15 2.81 6.21
C GLU A 30 4.71 4.24 5.87
N VAL A 31 5.50 4.95 5.08
CA VAL A 31 5.17 6.28 4.54
C VAL A 31 5.05 6.23 3.02
N LEU A 32 4.25 7.14 2.45
CA LEU A 32 3.98 7.19 1.02
C LEU A 32 5.26 7.31 0.17
N ALA A 33 6.25 8.09 0.63
CA ALA A 33 7.48 8.25 -0.11
C ALA A 33 8.23 6.93 -0.33
N ASP A 34 8.30 6.08 0.71
CA ASP A 34 8.94 4.77 0.61
C ASP A 34 8.13 3.82 -0.26
N ARG A 35 6.79 3.91 -0.19
CA ARG A 35 5.89 3.11 -1.04
C ARG A 35 6.04 3.44 -2.51
N LEU A 36 6.07 4.72 -2.87
CA LEU A 36 6.23 5.15 -4.26
C LEU A 36 7.61 4.77 -4.83
N LEU A 37 8.65 4.93 -4.04
CA LEU A 37 9.99 4.46 -4.44
C LEU A 37 10.00 2.95 -4.71
N LEU A 38 9.39 2.17 -3.83
CA LEU A 38 9.28 0.72 -4.01
C LEU A 38 8.51 0.37 -5.27
N GLN A 39 7.36 1.00 -5.51
CA GLN A 39 6.55 0.79 -6.71
C GLN A 39 7.35 1.10 -7.99
N ASP A 40 8.03 2.23 -8.04
CA ASP A 40 8.81 2.63 -9.21
C ASP A 40 9.98 1.66 -9.49
N LEU A 41 10.68 1.21 -8.44
CA LEU A 41 11.74 0.19 -8.56
C LEU A 41 11.18 -1.13 -9.11
N LEU A 42 10.03 -1.58 -8.62
CA LEU A 42 9.42 -2.83 -9.10
C LEU A 42 8.97 -2.72 -10.55
N VAL A 43 8.35 -1.60 -10.95
CA VAL A 43 7.96 -1.34 -12.34
C VAL A 43 9.17 -1.32 -13.27
N MET A 44 10.25 -0.67 -12.87
CA MET A 44 11.50 -0.65 -13.64
C MET A 44 12.09 -2.06 -13.81
N MET A 45 12.11 -2.86 -12.75
CA MET A 45 12.63 -4.24 -12.77
C MET A 45 11.74 -5.17 -13.60
N ALA A 46 10.43 -5.08 -13.41
CA ALA A 46 9.44 -5.87 -14.16
C ALA A 46 9.35 -5.43 -15.64
N ARG A 47 9.75 -4.19 -15.95
CA ARG A 47 9.47 -3.52 -17.23
C ARG A 47 7.97 -3.52 -17.57
N SER A 48 7.15 -3.48 -16.56
CA SER A 48 5.69 -3.53 -16.64
C SER A 48 5.08 -2.89 -15.41
N THR A 49 3.93 -2.28 -15.56
CA THR A 49 3.10 -1.80 -14.43
C THR A 49 2.37 -2.95 -13.75
N GLU A 50 2.24 -4.09 -14.43
CA GLU A 50 1.69 -5.32 -13.88
C GLU A 50 2.82 -6.12 -13.20
N CYS A 51 3.16 -5.73 -11.97
CA CYS A 51 4.28 -6.30 -11.22
C CYS A 51 4.00 -7.74 -10.72
N GLN A 52 2.74 -8.10 -10.56
CA GLN A 52 2.35 -9.43 -10.07
C GLN A 52 2.79 -10.55 -10.99
N THR A 53 2.73 -10.36 -12.31
CA THR A 53 3.22 -11.35 -13.28
C THR A 53 4.73 -11.58 -13.13
N ALA A 54 5.49 -10.54 -12.82
CA ALA A 54 6.95 -10.63 -12.70
C ALA A 54 7.41 -11.21 -11.35
N PHE A 55 6.74 -10.86 -10.26
CA PHE A 55 7.20 -11.16 -8.89
C PHE A 55 6.32 -12.15 -8.14
N GLY A 56 5.15 -12.50 -8.67
CA GLY A 56 4.18 -13.39 -8.05
C GLY A 56 2.91 -12.67 -7.60
N TYR A 57 1.81 -13.39 -7.56
CA TYR A 57 0.47 -12.83 -7.29
C TYR A 57 0.29 -12.34 -5.85
N GLY A 58 1.11 -12.83 -4.92
CA GLY A 58 0.90 -12.59 -3.51
C GLY A 58 -0.28 -13.37 -2.94
N ARG A 59 -0.45 -13.33 -1.63
CA ARG A 59 -1.59 -13.98 -0.98
C ARG A 59 -2.85 -13.13 -1.13
N CYS A 60 -3.61 -13.38 -2.17
CA CYS A 60 -4.75 -12.55 -2.56
C CYS A 60 -6.07 -13.30 -2.74
N ASN A 61 -6.04 -14.63 -2.80
CA ASN A 61 -7.26 -15.47 -2.84
C ASN A 61 -7.09 -16.65 -1.86
N SER A 62 -7.39 -16.38 -0.60
CA SER A 62 -7.21 -17.32 0.50
C SER A 62 -8.28 -17.15 1.56
N SER A 63 -8.28 -17.96 2.59
CA SER A 63 -9.22 -17.89 3.72
C SER A 63 -8.69 -17.07 4.91
N ASN A 64 -7.39 -16.77 4.95
CA ASN A 64 -6.75 -16.08 6.06
C ASN A 64 -5.43 -15.43 5.66
N SER A 65 -4.91 -14.57 6.53
CA SER A 65 -3.54 -14.06 6.43
C SER A 65 -2.52 -15.08 6.96
N ILE A 66 -1.27 -14.90 6.56
CA ILE A 66 -0.10 -15.65 7.10
C ILE A 66 0.79 -14.72 7.91
N ALA A 67 1.45 -15.30 8.92
CA ALA A 67 2.41 -14.58 9.74
C ALA A 67 3.67 -14.22 8.93
N PRO A 68 4.39 -13.15 9.29
CA PRO A 68 5.69 -12.85 8.72
C PRO A 68 6.71 -13.93 9.08
N GLY A 69 7.74 -14.10 8.25
CA GLY A 69 8.77 -15.11 8.44
C GLY A 69 8.53 -16.42 7.69
N THR A 70 7.38 -16.60 7.06
CA THR A 70 7.07 -17.79 6.25
C THR A 70 7.97 -17.92 5.02
N MET A 71 8.61 -16.84 4.60
CA MET A 71 9.52 -16.80 3.46
C MET A 71 10.99 -16.52 3.86
N ASN A 72 11.36 -16.74 5.12
CA ASN A 72 12.73 -16.50 5.59
C ASN A 72 13.77 -17.36 4.83
N SER A 73 13.44 -18.59 4.45
CA SER A 73 14.32 -19.46 3.65
C SER A 73 14.41 -19.11 2.17
N LYS A 74 13.62 -18.13 1.71
CA LYS A 74 13.61 -17.68 0.31
C LYS A 74 14.63 -16.56 0.11
N GLY A 75 15.09 -16.41 -1.14
CA GLY A 75 15.97 -15.30 -1.52
C GLY A 75 15.35 -13.91 -1.35
N MET A 76 16.03 -12.87 -1.82
CA MET A 76 15.54 -11.48 -1.74
C MET A 76 14.27 -11.25 -2.57
N PHE A 77 14.07 -12.06 -3.61
CA PHE A 77 12.87 -12.06 -4.45
C PHE A 77 12.31 -13.46 -4.52
N TRP A 78 11.05 -13.60 -4.24
CA TRP A 78 10.31 -14.85 -4.35
C TRP A 78 8.80 -14.59 -4.44
N GLY A 79 8.13 -15.33 -5.30
CA GLY A 79 6.69 -15.33 -5.42
C GLY A 79 6.19 -16.49 -6.25
N SER A 80 4.90 -16.71 -6.21
CA SER A 80 4.21 -17.78 -6.94
C SER A 80 2.91 -17.22 -7.54
N ASN A 81 2.43 -17.86 -8.59
CA ASN A 81 1.16 -17.53 -9.23
C ASN A 81 -0.02 -18.35 -8.67
N ASP A 82 0.10 -18.86 -7.44
CA ASP A 82 -0.93 -19.69 -6.81
C ASP A 82 -1.98 -18.90 -6.00
N LYS A 83 -1.83 -17.59 -5.86
CA LYS A 83 -2.70 -16.67 -5.10
C LYS A 83 -2.83 -16.96 -3.59
N THR A 84 -2.24 -18.05 -3.11
CA THR A 84 -2.30 -18.50 -1.70
C THR A 84 -0.97 -18.31 -0.98
N SER A 85 0.11 -18.22 -1.73
CA SER A 85 1.45 -17.93 -1.22
C SER A 85 1.67 -16.42 -1.06
N GLY A 86 2.56 -16.04 -0.15
CA GLY A 86 3.02 -14.65 -0.05
C GLY A 86 3.93 -14.26 -1.21
N VAL A 87 4.37 -13.02 -1.19
CA VAL A 87 5.37 -12.48 -2.10
C VAL A 87 6.50 -11.85 -1.30
N LYS A 88 7.73 -11.98 -1.79
CA LYS A 88 8.92 -11.37 -1.18
C LYS A 88 9.67 -10.57 -2.24
N VAL A 89 9.90 -9.29 -1.98
CA VAL A 89 10.66 -8.39 -2.84
C VAL A 89 11.63 -7.57 -1.99
N PHE A 90 12.86 -7.45 -2.43
CA PHE A 90 13.95 -6.81 -1.68
C PHE A 90 14.09 -7.33 -0.23
N GLY A 91 13.79 -8.61 -0.01
CA GLY A 91 13.79 -9.21 1.32
C GLY A 91 12.55 -8.91 2.17
N MET A 92 11.67 -8.02 1.74
CA MET A 92 10.43 -7.68 2.44
C MET A 92 9.31 -8.65 2.07
N GLU A 93 8.67 -9.24 3.08
CA GLU A 93 7.58 -10.20 2.89
C GLU A 93 6.22 -9.51 2.77
N ASN A 94 5.36 -10.04 1.90
CA ASN A 94 3.96 -9.65 1.74
C ASN A 94 3.80 -8.16 1.41
N VAL A 95 4.60 -7.64 0.48
CA VAL A 95 4.54 -6.24 0.05
C VAL A 95 3.19 -5.91 -0.60
N TRP A 96 2.53 -6.90 -1.19
CA TRP A 96 1.10 -6.87 -1.55
C TRP A 96 0.43 -8.19 -1.19
N GLY A 97 -0.89 -8.17 -1.13
CA GLY A 97 -1.69 -9.26 -0.60
C GLY A 97 -1.52 -9.41 0.91
N ASN A 98 -2.01 -10.49 1.46
CA ASN A 98 -1.96 -10.85 2.87
C ASN A 98 -2.78 -9.90 3.77
N LEU A 99 -2.34 -8.69 4.01
CA LEU A 99 -3.02 -7.68 4.84
C LEU A 99 -2.86 -6.27 4.25
N TRP A 100 -3.92 -5.50 4.28
CA TRP A 100 -3.87 -4.07 4.03
C TRP A 100 -2.88 -3.39 4.97
N ARG A 101 -2.07 -2.48 4.44
CA ARG A 101 -1.14 -1.69 5.22
C ARG A 101 -1.54 -0.23 5.18
N ARG A 102 -1.57 0.38 6.34
CA ARG A 102 -1.81 1.81 6.48
C ARG A 102 -0.57 2.57 6.02
N THR A 103 -0.75 3.60 5.21
CA THR A 103 0.33 4.41 4.68
C THR A 103 0.17 5.85 5.14
N ALA A 104 1.16 6.37 5.85
CA ALA A 104 1.20 7.76 6.26
C ALA A 104 1.52 8.66 5.07
N GLY A 105 0.95 9.85 5.03
CA GLY A 105 1.25 10.83 4.00
C GLY A 105 0.37 10.80 2.76
N TRP A 106 -0.70 10.02 2.77
CA TRP A 106 -1.68 10.00 1.68
C TRP A 106 -3.09 9.97 2.26
N ILE A 107 -3.88 10.98 1.95
CA ILE A 107 -5.27 11.08 2.36
C ILE A 107 -6.19 11.43 1.19
N ASN A 108 -7.43 11.00 1.31
CA ASN A 108 -8.56 11.50 0.53
C ASN A 108 -9.39 12.40 1.45
N ALA A 109 -9.43 13.68 1.18
CA ALA A 109 -10.18 14.66 1.94
C ALA A 109 -11.44 15.07 1.15
N ASN A 110 -12.55 14.34 1.38
CA ASN A 110 -13.84 14.59 0.71
C ASN A 110 -13.70 14.66 -0.83
N GLY A 111 -13.04 13.70 -1.42
CA GLY A 111 -12.79 13.62 -2.86
C GLY A 111 -11.53 14.32 -3.36
N THR A 112 -10.81 15.01 -2.50
CA THR A 112 -9.55 15.65 -2.86
C THR A 112 -8.39 14.81 -2.35
N GLN A 113 -7.56 14.29 -3.24
CA GLN A 113 -6.34 13.60 -2.85
C GLN A 113 -5.27 14.59 -2.43
N LYS A 114 -4.66 14.33 -1.28
CA LYS A 114 -3.59 15.13 -0.71
C LYS A 114 -2.44 14.23 -0.27
N VAL A 115 -1.22 14.70 -0.48
CA VAL A 115 0.01 13.97 -0.15
C VAL A 115 0.96 14.79 0.69
N LYS A 116 1.72 14.11 1.53
CA LYS A 116 2.81 14.67 2.31
C LYS A 116 4.01 13.73 2.22
N LEU A 117 5.09 14.22 1.65
CA LEU A 117 6.26 13.41 1.29
C LEU A 117 7.51 13.78 2.09
N THR A 118 7.42 14.80 2.93
CA THR A 118 8.57 15.31 3.67
C THR A 118 8.84 14.42 4.88
N ARG A 119 10.01 13.81 4.94
CA ARG A 119 10.55 13.20 6.16
C ARG A 119 10.86 14.28 7.20
N GLY A 120 11.06 13.86 8.42
CA GLY A 120 11.39 14.74 9.55
C GLY A 120 10.18 15.12 10.38
N THR A 121 9.15 15.69 9.79
CA THR A 121 7.85 15.95 10.45
C THR A 121 6.77 14.99 10.01
N HIS A 122 7.13 14.02 9.14
CA HIS A 122 6.18 13.10 8.54
C HIS A 122 6.90 11.81 8.12
N ASP A 123 7.31 11.04 9.10
CA ASP A 123 8.10 9.82 8.94
C ASP A 123 7.36 8.58 9.46
N GLY A 124 6.06 8.69 9.74
CA GLY A 124 5.27 7.62 10.34
C GLY A 124 5.54 7.42 11.84
N SER A 125 6.26 8.33 12.48
CA SER A 125 6.68 8.19 13.88
C SER A 125 5.70 8.76 14.90
N THR A 126 4.68 9.49 14.43
CA THR A 126 3.66 10.11 15.28
C THR A 126 2.25 9.94 14.70
N ALA A 127 1.23 9.99 15.55
CA ALA A 127 -0.16 9.91 15.12
C ALA A 127 -0.58 11.07 14.20
N THR A 128 0.10 12.21 14.27
CA THR A 128 -0.13 13.37 13.41
C THR A 128 0.27 13.12 11.96
N ASP A 129 1.10 12.12 11.69
CA ASP A 129 1.44 11.70 10.33
C ASP A 129 0.28 11.03 9.60
N TYR A 130 -0.71 10.61 10.33
CA TYR A 130 -1.98 10.07 9.83
C TYR A 130 -3.12 11.07 9.99
N ASN A 131 -2.82 12.37 10.06
CA ASN A 131 -3.88 13.38 10.20
C ASN A 131 -4.82 13.35 8.99
N THR A 132 -6.07 13.66 9.26
CA THR A 132 -7.15 13.69 8.25
C THR A 132 -7.62 15.10 7.94
N ASP A 133 -7.00 16.14 8.52
CA ASP A 133 -7.30 17.55 8.23
C ASP A 133 -6.53 18.08 7.02
N GLY A 134 -5.47 17.39 6.61
CA GLY A 134 -4.64 17.73 5.47
C GLY A 134 -3.67 18.90 5.71
N ASN A 135 -3.44 19.27 6.95
CA ASN A 135 -2.46 20.31 7.30
C ASN A 135 -1.05 19.87 6.88
N GLY A 136 -0.38 20.73 6.11
CA GLY A 136 0.94 20.43 5.55
C GLY A 136 0.95 19.46 4.38
N TYR A 137 -0.21 19.04 3.87
CA TYR A 137 -0.34 18.23 2.67
C TYR A 137 -0.45 19.07 1.41
N LYS A 138 0.14 18.58 0.32
CA LYS A 138 -0.06 19.12 -1.03
C LYS A 138 -1.28 18.46 -1.66
N THR A 139 -2.19 19.26 -2.20
CA THR A 139 -3.27 18.76 -3.05
C THR A 139 -2.70 18.34 -4.40
N ILE A 140 -3.01 17.12 -4.83
CA ILE A 140 -2.72 16.66 -6.19
C ILE A 140 -3.91 16.97 -7.10
N ALA A 141 -3.60 17.39 -8.32
CA ALA A 141 -4.64 17.65 -9.32
C ALA A 141 -5.37 16.35 -9.68
N ASN A 142 -6.65 16.47 -10.00
CA ASN A 142 -7.58 15.37 -10.26
C ASN A 142 -7.90 14.57 -8.99
N ALA A 143 -8.94 15.04 -8.33
CA ALA A 143 -9.58 14.31 -7.24
C ALA A 143 -10.06 12.93 -7.70
N THR A 144 -10.25 12.03 -6.75
CA THR A 144 -11.00 10.79 -6.98
C THR A 144 -12.41 11.11 -7.49
N PRO A 145 -13.03 10.23 -8.29
CA PRO A 145 -14.41 10.42 -8.74
C PRO A 145 -15.38 10.62 -7.59
N ALA A 146 -16.50 11.28 -7.85
CA ALA A 146 -17.54 11.51 -6.83
C ALA A 146 -18.15 10.19 -6.33
N GLY A 147 -18.55 10.17 -5.06
CA GLY A 147 -19.24 9.05 -4.44
C GLY A 147 -18.33 8.04 -3.75
N SER A 148 -18.80 6.82 -3.63
CA SER A 148 -18.08 5.67 -3.06
C SER A 148 -18.11 4.54 -4.07
N SER A 149 -16.95 4.05 -4.47
CA SER A 149 -16.83 3.00 -5.48
C SER A 149 -15.48 2.30 -5.38
N GLY A 150 -15.27 1.33 -6.26
CA GLY A 150 -13.99 0.62 -6.37
C GLY A 150 -13.98 -0.22 -7.65
N GLY A 151 -12.81 -0.68 -8.01
CA GLY A 151 -12.58 -1.47 -9.19
C GLY A 151 -11.13 -1.40 -9.61
N TYR A 152 -10.85 -1.89 -10.80
CA TYR A 152 -9.50 -1.78 -11.36
C TYR A 152 -9.16 -0.33 -11.70
N ILE A 153 -7.93 0.05 -11.44
CA ILE A 153 -7.40 1.38 -11.75
C ILE A 153 -7.47 1.61 -13.25
N SER A 154 -8.09 2.71 -13.68
CA SER A 154 -8.20 3.09 -15.08
C SER A 154 -7.34 4.29 -15.46
N SER A 155 -6.88 5.04 -14.49
CA SER A 155 -5.96 6.17 -14.73
C SER A 155 -5.10 6.47 -13.52
N MET A 156 -3.88 6.92 -13.82
CA MET A 156 -2.87 7.33 -12.84
C MET A 156 -2.53 8.81 -13.04
N LYS A 157 -2.28 9.51 -11.96
CA LYS A 157 -1.68 10.85 -11.98
C LYS A 157 -0.18 10.70 -11.74
N THR A 158 0.61 11.20 -12.69
CA THR A 158 2.06 11.30 -12.55
C THR A 158 2.41 12.65 -11.95
N GLU A 159 3.18 12.62 -10.89
CA GLU A 159 3.78 13.77 -10.22
C GLU A 159 5.31 13.56 -10.17
N ALA A 160 6.06 14.57 -9.80
CA ALA A 160 7.53 14.47 -9.71
C ALA A 160 8.03 13.45 -8.67
N PHE A 161 7.18 13.00 -7.78
CA PHE A 161 7.48 12.06 -6.71
C PHE A 161 6.95 10.63 -6.96
N GLY A 162 6.31 10.37 -8.09
CA GLY A 162 5.75 9.06 -8.40
C GLY A 162 4.33 9.13 -8.98
N ARG A 163 3.66 8.00 -9.04
CA ARG A 163 2.34 7.84 -9.64
C ARG A 163 1.32 7.43 -8.60
N LEU A 164 0.14 8.04 -8.67
CA LEU A 164 -0.99 7.76 -7.78
C LEU A 164 -2.25 7.45 -8.59
N PRO A 165 -3.06 6.46 -8.17
CA PRO A 165 -4.31 6.15 -8.85
C PRO A 165 -5.35 7.27 -8.62
N VAL A 166 -6.11 7.60 -9.66
CA VAL A 166 -7.13 8.63 -9.59
C VAL A 166 -8.52 8.19 -10.06
N ASN A 167 -8.62 7.05 -10.72
CA ASN A 167 -9.91 6.50 -11.16
C ASN A 167 -9.91 4.97 -11.15
N ALA A 168 -11.06 4.37 -10.84
CA ALA A 168 -11.27 2.93 -10.67
C ALA A 168 -12.39 2.38 -11.58
N SER A 169 -12.43 2.80 -12.83
CA SER A 169 -13.38 2.33 -13.86
C SER A 169 -12.75 1.39 -14.89
N GLY A 170 -11.65 0.77 -14.56
CA GLY A 170 -10.89 -0.11 -15.43
C GLY A 170 -11.34 -1.57 -15.42
N SER A 171 -10.49 -2.43 -15.92
CA SER A 171 -10.64 -3.90 -15.94
C SER A 171 -9.30 -4.56 -15.61
N SER A 172 -9.26 -5.88 -15.49
CA SER A 172 -8.03 -6.65 -15.27
C SER A 172 -6.98 -6.49 -16.37
N SER A 173 -7.35 -5.91 -17.51
CA SER A 173 -6.45 -5.61 -18.62
C SER A 173 -6.14 -4.12 -18.78
N THR A 174 -6.56 -3.28 -17.85
CA THR A 174 -6.15 -1.88 -17.84
C THR A 174 -4.73 -1.71 -17.31
N TYR A 175 -4.19 -0.53 -17.52
CA TYR A 175 -2.81 -0.14 -17.38
C TYR A 175 -2.09 -0.64 -16.11
N GLU A 176 -2.72 -0.59 -14.95
CA GLU A 176 -2.09 -1.03 -13.68
C GLU A 176 -2.54 -2.44 -13.25
N ALA A 177 -3.67 -2.92 -13.71
CA ALA A 177 -4.31 -4.19 -13.31
C ALA A 177 -4.57 -4.35 -11.80
N ASP A 178 -4.31 -3.34 -11.01
CA ASP A 178 -4.52 -3.28 -9.56
C ASP A 178 -5.85 -2.61 -9.21
N GLY A 179 -6.30 -2.81 -7.98
CA GLY A 179 -7.57 -2.27 -7.50
C GLY A 179 -7.43 -0.99 -6.68
N MET A 180 -8.41 -0.12 -6.81
CA MET A 180 -8.58 1.06 -5.99
C MET A 180 -10.01 1.14 -5.47
N TRP A 181 -10.16 1.44 -4.17
CA TRP A 181 -11.45 1.74 -3.54
C TRP A 181 -11.37 3.10 -2.85
N TYR A 182 -12.45 3.86 -2.90
CA TYR A 182 -12.50 5.20 -2.33
C TYR A 182 -13.90 5.52 -1.79
N ASN A 183 -13.95 6.48 -0.85
CA ASN A 183 -15.19 7.09 -0.38
C ASN A 183 -14.96 8.60 -0.26
N ASN A 184 -15.66 9.37 -1.09
CA ASN A 184 -15.48 10.81 -1.17
C ASN A 184 -16.42 11.61 -0.23
N SER A 185 -17.24 10.93 0.57
CA SER A 185 -18.11 11.59 1.56
C SER A 185 -17.45 11.75 2.94
N GLN A 186 -16.18 11.35 3.06
CA GLN A 186 -15.43 11.43 4.32
C GLN A 186 -13.93 11.64 4.06
N VAL A 187 -13.19 11.87 5.13
CA VAL A 187 -11.73 11.98 5.07
C VAL A 187 -11.10 10.69 5.54
N ASN A 188 -10.25 10.10 4.70
CA ASN A 188 -9.59 8.84 4.97
C ASN A 188 -8.10 8.93 4.65
N TYR A 189 -7.27 8.27 5.43
CA TYR A 189 -5.89 7.95 5.04
C TYR A 189 -5.86 6.65 4.23
N ALA A 190 -4.81 6.49 3.41
CA ALA A 190 -4.71 5.37 2.50
C ALA A 190 -4.32 4.05 3.20
N TYR A 191 -4.89 2.97 2.68
CA TYR A 191 -4.41 1.61 2.86
C TYR A 191 -3.91 1.09 1.52
N VAL A 192 -2.79 0.39 1.52
CA VAL A 192 -2.12 -0.09 0.31
C VAL A 192 -1.85 -1.60 0.36
N GLY A 193 -1.55 -2.17 -0.80
CA GLY A 193 -1.11 -3.55 -0.95
C GLY A 193 -2.24 -4.58 -1.06
N GLY A 194 -3.45 -4.28 -0.65
CA GLY A 194 -4.54 -5.25 -0.63
C GLY A 194 -4.39 -6.32 0.46
N ASN A 195 -5.31 -7.26 0.52
CA ASN A 195 -5.30 -8.35 1.48
C ASN A 195 -5.59 -9.72 0.83
N TRP A 196 -5.66 -10.75 1.67
CA TRP A 196 -5.79 -12.15 1.28
C TRP A 196 -7.08 -12.51 0.52
N ASN A 197 -8.09 -11.63 0.44
CA ASN A 197 -9.34 -11.89 -0.26
C ASN A 197 -9.70 -10.87 -1.37
N ASN A 198 -8.74 -10.09 -1.84
CA ASN A 198 -8.97 -9.08 -2.89
C ASN A 198 -8.75 -9.62 -4.32
N ASP A 199 -8.40 -10.92 -4.46
CA ASP A 199 -7.97 -11.53 -5.72
C ASP A 199 -6.84 -10.73 -6.39
N LEU A 200 -6.69 -10.78 -7.69
CA LEU A 200 -5.61 -10.12 -8.44
C LEU A 200 -5.70 -8.58 -8.48
N MET A 201 -6.64 -7.99 -7.74
CA MET A 201 -6.70 -6.53 -7.56
C MET A 201 -5.70 -6.00 -6.51
N VAL A 202 -4.87 -6.86 -5.91
CA VAL A 202 -3.77 -6.45 -5.03
C VAL A 202 -2.55 -6.04 -5.85
N GLY A 203 -1.73 -5.13 -5.33
CA GLY A 203 -0.51 -4.71 -6.02
C GLY A 203 0.41 -3.84 -5.16
N PRO A 204 1.60 -3.51 -5.70
CA PRO A 204 2.57 -2.66 -5.02
C PRO A 204 2.12 -1.22 -4.81
#